data_cce3f0ab3ab7d227e366cdfa90106a3d
#
_entry.id   cce3f0ab3ab7d227e366cdfa90106a3d
#
_cell.length_a   1.000
_cell.length_b   1.000
_cell.length_c   1.000
_cell.angle_alpha   90.00
_cell.angle_beta   90.00
_cell.angle_gamma   90.00
#
_symmetry.space_group_name_H-M   'P 1'
#
loop_
_entity.id
_entity.type
_entity.pdbx_description
1 polymer ?
#
loop_
_entity_poly.entity_id
_entity_poly.type
_entity_poly.pdbx_seq_one_letter_code
_entity_poly.pdbx_strand_id
1 'polypeptide(L)'
;MSELFALLDKVKKGGEFVLRDDQYGFNDTLDAVKTARARGTRLDLLDTGRFSVLELEWLCKAGAHFYTSDDARADVSELRLIRKACAKGGSSAAFLARGPFESGDQPGRLPYSVLLALVGDGFILHTSNREHARDLLLLSGLAEEAHKGGGFLVYYHHGAADSGLVELTSRGARIHLSDKALKEDDLELLCAVLKASRAGGPKLILYVEKGMPVRFLQKLFDAGATLLFKRPPHDRRSLMGELERKARRRSLRPGTYYLHATFLL
;
A
#
# COMPACT_ATOMS: atom_id res chain seq x y z
N MET A 1 11.51 7.99 -30.97
CA MET A 1 12.08 8.28 -29.64
C MET A 1 12.22 6.96 -28.92
N SER A 2 13.36 6.66 -28.31
CA SER A 2 13.50 5.39 -27.57
C SER A 2 12.56 5.39 -26.35
N GLU A 3 12.06 4.22 -25.98
CA GLU A 3 11.18 4.05 -24.80
C GLU A 3 11.79 4.62 -23.53
N LEU A 4 13.12 4.54 -23.39
CA LEU A 4 13.89 5.14 -22.31
C LEU A 4 13.68 6.66 -22.23
N PHE A 5 13.75 7.39 -23.35
CA PHE A 5 13.56 8.86 -23.32
C PHE A 5 12.16 9.22 -22.84
N ALA A 6 11.14 8.48 -23.28
CA ALA A 6 9.77 8.72 -22.83
C ALA A 6 9.60 8.43 -21.32
N LEU A 7 10.28 7.39 -20.81
CA LEU A 7 10.32 7.07 -19.39
C LEU A 7 10.99 8.18 -18.58
N LEU A 8 12.20 8.58 -18.98
CA LEU A 8 12.96 9.62 -18.28
C LEU A 8 12.24 10.98 -18.32
N ASP A 9 11.56 11.31 -19.42
CA ASP A 9 10.75 12.53 -19.50
C ASP A 9 9.56 12.52 -18.53
N LYS A 10 8.90 11.37 -18.39
CA LYS A 10 7.86 11.19 -17.36
C LYS A 10 8.42 11.38 -15.96
N VAL A 11 9.54 10.73 -15.63
CA VAL A 11 10.21 10.85 -14.32
C VAL A 11 10.61 12.31 -14.05
N LYS A 12 11.12 13.02 -15.05
CA LYS A 12 11.51 14.45 -14.93
C LYS A 12 10.33 15.38 -14.63
N LYS A 13 9.12 15.04 -15.06
CA LYS A 13 7.90 15.84 -14.78
C LYS A 13 7.45 15.76 -13.31
N GLY A 14 8.03 14.87 -12.54
CA GLY A 14 7.75 14.70 -11.11
C GLY A 14 6.48 13.89 -10.83
N GLY A 15 6.30 13.52 -9.57
CA GLY A 15 5.19 12.71 -9.11
C GLY A 15 5.65 11.35 -8.58
N GLU A 16 4.71 10.46 -8.32
CA GLU A 16 4.99 9.06 -7.99
C GLU A 16 4.95 8.23 -9.28
N PHE A 17 5.95 7.38 -9.45
CA PHE A 17 6.06 6.49 -10.60
C PHE A 17 6.03 5.05 -10.16
N VAL A 18 5.33 4.24 -10.94
CA VAL A 18 5.30 2.80 -10.78
C VAL A 18 5.85 2.18 -12.04
N LEU A 19 6.87 1.37 -11.88
CA LEU A 19 7.46 0.55 -12.94
C LEU A 19 7.32 -0.92 -12.58
N ARG A 20 7.01 -1.74 -13.56
CA ARG A 20 7.14 -3.19 -13.44
C ARG A 20 8.51 -3.58 -14.01
N ASP A 21 9.15 -4.55 -13.38
CA ASP A 21 10.47 -5.05 -13.79
C ASP A 21 10.46 -5.73 -15.17
N ASP A 22 9.27 -6.11 -15.68
CA ASP A 22 9.09 -6.70 -17.01
C ASP A 22 8.91 -5.67 -18.15
N GLN A 23 8.78 -4.38 -17.83
CA GLN A 23 8.52 -3.32 -18.83
C GLN A 23 9.79 -2.79 -19.50
N TYR A 24 10.89 -2.72 -18.76
CA TYR A 24 12.16 -2.14 -19.22
C TYR A 24 13.34 -3.03 -18.85
N GLY A 25 14.46 -2.87 -19.54
CA GLY A 25 15.71 -3.52 -19.17
C GLY A 25 16.29 -2.98 -17.86
N PHE A 26 17.17 -3.75 -17.24
CA PHE A 26 17.80 -3.38 -15.95
C PHE A 26 18.47 -2.00 -16.00
N ASN A 27 19.31 -1.73 -17.03
CA ASN A 27 20.02 -0.47 -17.14
C ASN A 27 19.07 0.72 -17.26
N ASP A 28 18.01 0.60 -18.08
CA ASP A 28 17.00 1.65 -18.27
C ASP A 28 16.24 1.92 -16.97
N THR A 29 15.89 0.85 -16.25
CA THR A 29 15.24 0.95 -14.93
C THR A 29 16.16 1.62 -13.92
N LEU A 30 17.46 1.27 -13.90
CA LEU A 30 18.45 1.88 -13.00
C LEU A 30 18.63 3.35 -13.25
N ASP A 31 18.68 3.78 -14.52
CA ASP A 31 18.79 5.18 -14.90
C ASP A 31 17.52 5.97 -14.52
N ALA A 32 16.34 5.35 -14.66
CA ALA A 32 15.10 5.93 -14.20
C ALA A 32 15.08 6.12 -12.68
N VAL A 33 15.52 5.12 -11.91
CA VAL A 33 15.62 5.18 -10.44
C VAL A 33 16.58 6.30 -10.00
N LYS A 34 17.77 6.36 -10.57
CA LYS A 34 18.76 7.42 -10.27
C LYS A 34 18.22 8.81 -10.60
N THR A 35 17.54 8.94 -11.73
CA THR A 35 16.92 10.20 -12.15
C THR A 35 15.80 10.62 -11.21
N ALA A 36 14.93 9.67 -10.81
CA ALA A 36 13.86 9.91 -9.84
C ALA A 36 14.44 10.40 -8.51
N ARG A 37 15.43 9.69 -7.97
CA ARG A 37 16.10 10.06 -6.72
C ARG A 37 16.72 11.47 -6.79
N ALA A 38 17.43 11.80 -7.86
CA ALA A 38 18.05 13.11 -8.04
C ALA A 38 17.02 14.26 -8.09
N ARG A 39 15.77 13.94 -8.44
CA ARG A 39 14.64 14.88 -8.50
C ARG A 39 13.77 14.88 -7.25
N GLY A 40 14.07 14.05 -6.25
CA GLY A 40 13.18 13.83 -5.11
C GLY A 40 11.84 13.20 -5.48
N THR A 41 11.76 12.54 -6.63
CA THR A 41 10.58 11.83 -7.13
C THR A 41 10.61 10.41 -6.58
N ARG A 42 9.47 9.91 -6.11
CA ARG A 42 9.33 8.53 -5.67
C ARG A 42 9.16 7.59 -6.86
N LEU A 43 9.93 6.51 -6.90
CA LEU A 43 9.78 5.44 -7.88
C LEU A 43 9.51 4.12 -7.16
N ASP A 44 8.34 3.53 -7.43
CA ASP A 44 7.90 2.25 -6.94
C ASP A 44 8.17 1.18 -7.99
N LEU A 45 9.00 0.19 -7.64
CA LEU A 45 9.35 -0.93 -8.51
C LEU A 45 8.52 -2.15 -8.12
N LEU A 46 7.75 -2.66 -9.07
CA LEU A 46 6.94 -3.86 -8.91
C LEU A 46 7.70 -5.06 -9.46
N ASP A 47 8.02 -5.98 -8.56
CA ASP A 47 8.68 -7.25 -8.87
C ASP A 47 7.67 -8.25 -9.45
N THR A 48 7.97 -8.77 -10.62
CA THR A 48 7.24 -9.89 -11.25
C THR A 48 8.07 -11.16 -11.29
N GLY A 49 9.25 -11.14 -10.67
CA GLY A 49 10.21 -12.24 -10.65
C GLY A 49 11.22 -12.20 -11.81
N ARG A 50 11.21 -11.16 -12.66
CA ARG A 50 12.10 -11.08 -13.83
C ARG A 50 13.53 -10.71 -13.48
N PHE A 51 13.73 -9.73 -12.61
CA PHE A 51 15.07 -9.33 -12.22
C PHE A 51 15.66 -10.30 -11.18
N SER A 52 16.94 -10.56 -11.30
CA SER A 52 17.71 -11.29 -10.28
C SER A 52 17.77 -10.52 -8.96
N VAL A 53 18.04 -11.22 -7.86
CA VAL A 53 18.21 -10.58 -6.54
C VAL A 53 19.28 -9.49 -6.57
N LEU A 54 20.40 -9.75 -7.27
CA LEU A 54 21.49 -8.79 -7.39
C LEU A 54 21.06 -7.50 -8.09
N GLU A 55 20.30 -7.61 -9.19
CA GLU A 55 19.76 -6.45 -9.91
C GLU A 55 18.79 -5.66 -9.02
N LEU A 56 17.90 -6.35 -8.31
CA LEU A 56 16.97 -5.72 -7.36
C LEU A 56 17.71 -5.02 -6.22
N GLU A 57 18.78 -5.63 -5.69
CA GLU A 57 19.61 -4.96 -4.69
C GLU A 57 20.23 -3.66 -5.20
N TRP A 58 20.69 -3.62 -6.44
CA TRP A 58 21.26 -2.42 -7.04
C TRP A 58 20.21 -1.33 -7.20
N LEU A 59 19.01 -1.68 -7.70
CA LEU A 59 17.89 -0.75 -7.86
C LEU A 59 17.43 -0.19 -6.50
N CYS A 60 17.31 -1.05 -5.48
CA CYS A 60 16.93 -0.63 -4.14
C CYS A 60 17.98 0.27 -3.48
N LYS A 61 19.28 -0.07 -3.61
CA LYS A 61 20.39 0.79 -3.15
C LYS A 61 20.41 2.15 -3.86
N ALA A 62 19.98 2.18 -5.13
CA ALA A 62 19.83 3.43 -5.87
C ALA A 62 18.62 4.27 -5.41
N GLY A 63 17.66 3.69 -4.68
CA GLY A 63 16.53 4.40 -4.07
C GLY A 63 15.16 3.97 -4.57
N ALA A 64 15.04 2.88 -5.32
CA ALA A 64 13.73 2.31 -5.70
C ALA A 64 13.00 1.78 -4.46
N HIS A 65 11.72 2.10 -4.34
CA HIS A 65 10.83 1.45 -3.37
C HIS A 65 10.36 0.13 -3.96
N PHE A 66 10.61 -0.95 -3.25
CA PHE A 66 10.40 -2.30 -3.75
C PHE A 66 9.04 -2.86 -3.33
N TYR A 67 8.34 -3.48 -4.26
CA TYR A 67 7.09 -4.17 -4.04
C TYR A 67 7.13 -5.54 -4.70
N THR A 68 6.86 -6.57 -3.92
CA THR A 68 6.79 -7.95 -4.39
C THR A 68 5.58 -8.67 -3.80
N SER A 69 5.36 -9.91 -4.20
CA SER A 69 4.29 -10.77 -3.70
C SER A 69 4.78 -12.20 -3.52
N ASP A 70 3.99 -13.01 -2.83
CA ASP A 70 4.19 -14.46 -2.70
C ASP A 70 4.16 -15.20 -4.05
N ASP A 71 3.48 -14.63 -5.07
CA ASP A 71 3.50 -15.18 -6.44
C ASP A 71 4.81 -14.90 -7.18
N ALA A 72 5.45 -13.78 -6.90
CA ALA A 72 6.66 -13.34 -7.61
C ALA A 72 7.94 -13.85 -6.93
N ARG A 73 7.96 -13.85 -5.58
CA ARG A 73 9.16 -14.18 -4.80
C ARG A 73 8.81 -14.70 -3.42
N ALA A 74 9.12 -15.98 -3.17
CA ALA A 74 8.83 -16.66 -1.92
C ALA A 74 10.09 -16.96 -1.06
N ASP A 75 11.31 -16.79 -1.61
CA ASP A 75 12.55 -17.04 -0.86
C ASP A 75 12.81 -15.92 0.15
N VAL A 76 12.71 -16.26 1.43
CA VAL A 76 12.90 -15.34 2.55
C VAL A 76 14.30 -14.76 2.62
N SER A 77 15.32 -15.54 2.22
CA SER A 77 16.71 -15.10 2.23
C SER A 77 16.93 -14.01 1.20
N GLU A 78 16.37 -14.17 0.00
CA GLU A 78 16.36 -13.14 -1.05
C GLU A 78 15.63 -11.87 -0.61
N LEU A 79 14.44 -12.04 -0.04
CA LEU A 79 13.63 -10.91 0.47
C LEU A 79 14.40 -10.10 1.51
N ARG A 80 15.13 -10.76 2.42
CA ARG A 80 15.95 -10.10 3.44
C ARG A 80 17.13 -9.32 2.83
N LEU A 81 17.77 -9.85 1.79
CA LEU A 81 18.84 -9.14 1.07
C LEU A 81 18.29 -7.86 0.42
N ILE A 82 17.18 -7.98 -0.28
CA ILE A 82 16.51 -6.83 -0.93
C ILE A 82 16.07 -5.80 0.11
N ARG A 83 15.48 -6.24 1.24
CA ARG A 83 15.07 -5.33 2.33
C ARG A 83 16.25 -4.54 2.89
N LYS A 84 17.41 -5.21 3.11
CA LYS A 84 18.64 -4.54 3.55
C LYS A 84 19.14 -3.53 2.50
N ALA A 85 19.00 -3.85 1.22
CA ALA A 85 19.35 -2.95 0.13
C ALA A 85 18.44 -1.71 0.11
N CYS A 86 17.12 -1.89 0.29
CA CYS A 86 16.17 -0.78 0.44
C CYS A 86 16.55 0.14 1.60
N ALA A 87 16.87 -0.41 2.77
CA ALA A 87 17.30 0.37 3.92
C ALA A 87 18.55 1.21 3.62
N LYS A 88 19.56 0.64 2.94
CA LYS A 88 20.75 1.37 2.49
C LYS A 88 20.45 2.47 1.48
N GLY A 89 19.46 2.25 0.62
CA GLY A 89 19.00 3.23 -0.38
C GLY A 89 18.07 4.31 0.20
N GLY A 90 17.63 4.18 1.46
CA GLY A 90 16.63 5.08 2.07
C GLY A 90 15.23 4.87 1.50
N SER A 91 14.94 3.66 0.99
CA SER A 91 13.66 3.28 0.39
C SER A 91 12.94 2.20 1.23
N SER A 92 11.69 1.91 0.92
CA SER A 92 10.88 0.91 1.59
C SER A 92 10.81 -0.39 0.80
N ALA A 93 10.56 -1.50 1.50
CA ALA A 93 10.19 -2.77 0.91
C ALA A 93 8.78 -3.15 1.35
N ALA A 94 7.95 -3.54 0.41
CA ALA A 94 6.59 -3.98 0.64
C ALA A 94 6.38 -5.39 0.09
N PHE A 95 5.60 -6.18 0.81
CA PHE A 95 5.26 -7.55 0.47
C PHE A 95 3.74 -7.71 0.43
N LEU A 96 3.21 -8.25 -0.67
CA LEU A 96 1.81 -8.55 -0.84
C LEU A 96 1.56 -10.03 -0.59
N ALA A 97 0.94 -10.35 0.53
CA ALA A 97 0.50 -11.71 0.85
C ALA A 97 -0.91 -11.96 0.27
N ARG A 98 -0.98 -12.70 -0.82
CA ARG A 98 -2.23 -13.10 -1.48
C ARG A 98 -2.77 -14.40 -0.95
N GLY A 99 -1.89 -15.38 -0.73
CA GLY A 99 -2.25 -16.70 -0.26
C GLY A 99 -2.96 -16.70 1.09
N PRO A 100 -3.66 -17.77 1.48
CA PRO A 100 -4.22 -17.93 2.82
C PRO A 100 -3.10 -17.99 3.86
N PHE A 101 -3.42 -17.59 5.10
CA PHE A 101 -2.50 -17.64 6.24
C PHE A 101 -2.56 -19.00 6.95
N GLU A 102 -2.62 -20.09 6.24
CA GLU A 102 -2.72 -21.40 6.84
C GLU A 102 -1.36 -21.90 7.36
N SER A 103 -1.41 -22.57 8.49
CA SER A 103 -0.34 -23.36 9.04
C SER A 103 -0.23 -24.68 8.25
N GLY A 104 0.51 -24.69 7.15
CA GLY A 104 0.75 -25.89 6.38
C GLY A 104 1.71 -25.66 5.22
N ASP A 105 2.57 -26.65 4.96
CA ASP A 105 3.56 -26.67 3.87
C ASP A 105 2.87 -26.84 2.50
N GLN A 106 2.12 -25.84 2.07
CA GLN A 106 1.65 -25.80 0.69
C GLN A 106 2.72 -25.14 -0.19
N PRO A 107 3.14 -25.80 -1.29
CA PRO A 107 4.14 -25.22 -2.20
C PRO A 107 3.70 -23.86 -2.73
N GLY A 108 4.61 -22.88 -2.69
CA GLY A 108 4.40 -21.54 -3.24
C GLY A 108 3.69 -20.55 -2.30
N ARG A 109 3.51 -20.88 -1.01
CA ARG A 109 2.89 -19.99 -0.01
C ARG A 109 3.77 -19.80 1.20
N LEU A 110 3.78 -18.59 1.73
CA LEU A 110 4.56 -18.31 2.92
C LEU A 110 3.75 -18.62 4.18
N PRO A 111 4.27 -19.46 5.10
CA PRO A 111 3.66 -19.70 6.41
C PRO A 111 3.48 -18.39 7.21
N TYR A 112 2.52 -18.36 8.12
CA TYR A 112 2.28 -17.22 8.99
C TYR A 112 3.53 -16.79 9.78
N SER A 113 4.32 -17.75 10.27
CA SER A 113 5.59 -17.49 10.96
C SER A 113 6.60 -16.73 10.10
N VAL A 114 6.61 -16.99 8.80
CA VAL A 114 7.47 -16.29 7.84
C VAL A 114 6.97 -14.86 7.63
N LEU A 115 5.67 -14.66 7.52
CA LEU A 115 5.09 -13.31 7.43
C LEU A 115 5.40 -12.48 8.68
N LEU A 116 5.34 -13.08 9.89
CA LEU A 116 5.78 -12.43 11.13
C LEU A 116 7.26 -12.02 11.06
N ALA A 117 8.13 -12.91 10.56
CA ALA A 117 9.54 -12.59 10.42
C ALA A 117 9.77 -11.45 9.42
N LEU A 118 9.09 -11.44 8.27
CA LEU A 118 9.21 -10.36 7.27
C LEU A 118 8.78 -9.00 7.83
N VAL A 119 7.65 -8.95 8.54
CA VAL A 119 7.19 -7.69 9.14
C VAL A 119 8.10 -7.24 10.28
N GLY A 120 8.65 -8.17 11.06
CA GLY A 120 9.69 -7.92 12.08
C GLY A 120 10.99 -7.36 11.46
N ASP A 121 11.35 -7.80 10.26
CA ASP A 121 12.46 -7.25 9.47
C ASP A 121 12.13 -5.87 8.86
N GLY A 122 10.92 -5.34 9.07
CA GLY A 122 10.49 -4.01 8.64
C GLY A 122 9.90 -3.94 7.24
N PHE A 123 9.40 -5.06 6.70
CA PHE A 123 8.55 -5.00 5.50
C PHE A 123 7.21 -4.34 5.81
N ILE A 124 6.71 -3.61 4.82
CA ILE A 124 5.31 -3.20 4.79
C ILE A 124 4.53 -4.38 4.24
N LEU A 125 3.65 -4.96 5.05
CA LEU A 125 2.84 -6.09 4.62
C LEU A 125 1.50 -5.60 4.07
N HIS A 126 1.17 -6.01 2.85
CA HIS A 126 -0.14 -5.79 2.24
C HIS A 126 -0.89 -7.12 2.17
N THR A 127 -2.18 -7.11 2.51
CA THR A 127 -3.05 -8.27 2.35
C THR A 127 -4.51 -7.85 2.17
N SER A 128 -5.34 -8.77 1.69
CA SER A 128 -6.74 -8.54 1.37
C SER A 128 -7.59 -9.76 1.73
N ASN A 129 -8.86 -9.55 2.05
CA ASN A 129 -9.85 -10.63 2.17
C ASN A 129 -10.63 -10.88 0.87
N ARG A 130 -10.17 -10.36 -0.26
CA ARG A 130 -10.88 -10.49 -1.54
C ARG A 130 -10.95 -11.94 -2.03
N GLU A 131 -9.82 -12.63 -2.03
CA GLU A 131 -9.68 -14.00 -2.55
C GLU A 131 -9.81 -15.04 -1.43
N HIS A 132 -9.35 -14.71 -0.24
CA HIS A 132 -9.36 -15.58 0.93
C HIS A 132 -9.84 -14.81 2.15
N ALA A 133 -10.73 -15.41 2.94
CA ALA A 133 -11.09 -14.87 4.25
C ALA A 133 -9.82 -14.71 5.11
N ARG A 134 -9.78 -13.65 5.91
CA ARG A 134 -8.66 -13.36 6.80
C ARG A 134 -9.11 -13.43 8.25
N ASP A 135 -8.39 -14.18 9.04
CA ASP A 135 -8.56 -14.17 10.49
C ASP A 135 -8.01 -12.84 11.03
N LEU A 136 -8.89 -12.01 11.60
CA LEU A 136 -8.53 -10.70 12.14
C LEU A 136 -7.59 -10.81 13.34
N LEU A 137 -7.62 -11.94 14.09
CA LEU A 137 -6.67 -12.17 15.18
C LEU A 137 -5.25 -12.36 14.67
N LEU A 138 -5.07 -13.15 13.61
CA LEU A 138 -3.77 -13.30 12.95
C LEU A 138 -3.29 -11.99 12.34
N LEU A 139 -4.18 -11.23 11.71
CA LEU A 139 -3.84 -9.90 11.19
C LEU A 139 -3.42 -8.93 12.30
N SER A 140 -4.05 -9.02 13.48
CA SER A 140 -3.68 -8.19 14.64
C SER A 140 -2.27 -8.50 15.13
N GLY A 141 -1.88 -9.79 15.15
CA GLY A 141 -0.51 -10.20 15.46
C GLY A 141 0.52 -9.65 14.45
N LEU A 142 0.20 -9.73 13.15
CA LEU A 142 1.05 -9.16 12.09
C LEU A 142 1.16 -7.63 12.20
N ALA A 143 0.07 -6.94 12.50
CA ALA A 143 0.08 -5.49 12.67
C ALA A 143 0.95 -5.04 13.85
N GLU A 144 0.87 -5.75 14.97
CA GLU A 144 1.67 -5.47 16.16
C GLU A 144 3.16 -5.71 15.90
N GLU A 145 3.51 -6.83 15.28
CA GLU A 145 4.89 -7.14 14.95
C GLU A 145 5.46 -6.18 13.90
N ALA A 146 4.68 -5.84 12.86
CA ALA A 146 5.07 -4.82 11.88
C ALA A 146 5.39 -3.47 12.53
N HIS A 147 4.58 -3.06 13.52
CA HIS A 147 4.82 -1.82 14.25
C HIS A 147 6.13 -1.86 15.04
N LYS A 148 6.47 -2.98 15.68
CA LYS A 148 7.77 -3.17 16.37
C LYS A 148 8.94 -3.13 15.41
N GLY A 149 8.80 -3.72 14.22
CA GLY A 149 9.82 -3.73 13.16
C GLY A 149 9.99 -2.40 12.40
N GLY A 150 9.20 -1.37 12.74
CA GLY A 150 9.21 -0.08 12.07
C GLY A 150 8.49 -0.07 10.70
N GLY A 151 7.78 -1.14 10.39
CA GLY A 151 6.88 -1.25 9.25
C GLY A 151 5.42 -1.02 9.65
N PHE A 152 4.51 -1.50 8.85
CA PHE A 152 3.07 -1.52 9.15
C PHE A 152 2.33 -2.53 8.28
N LEU A 153 1.16 -2.96 8.74
CA LEU A 153 0.22 -3.77 7.98
C LEU A 153 -0.75 -2.86 7.22
N VAL A 154 -0.95 -3.14 5.94
CA VAL A 154 -2.00 -2.55 5.10
C VAL A 154 -3.03 -3.64 4.79
N TYR A 155 -4.24 -3.47 5.28
CA TYR A 155 -5.32 -4.40 5.07
C TYR A 155 -6.41 -3.82 4.17
N TYR A 156 -6.61 -4.46 3.01
CA TYR A 156 -7.67 -4.11 2.07
C TYR A 156 -8.90 -4.94 2.38
N HIS A 157 -9.86 -4.33 3.05
CA HIS A 157 -11.08 -4.99 3.45
C HIS A 157 -12.16 -4.87 2.37
N HIS A 158 -12.67 -6.00 1.93
CA HIS A 158 -13.78 -6.12 1.00
C HIS A 158 -14.99 -6.64 1.77
N GLY A 159 -16.09 -5.89 1.76
CA GLY A 159 -17.31 -6.22 2.47
C GLY A 159 -17.82 -5.09 3.35
N ALA A 160 -18.83 -5.40 4.16
CA ALA A 160 -19.35 -4.47 5.16
C ALA A 160 -18.30 -4.18 6.23
N ALA A 161 -18.40 -3.02 6.88
CA ALA A 161 -17.52 -2.72 8.00
C ALA A 161 -17.73 -3.72 9.15
N ASP A 162 -16.62 -4.13 9.78
CA ASP A 162 -16.59 -5.12 10.85
C ASP A 162 -15.96 -4.54 12.12
N SER A 163 -16.48 -4.89 13.30
CA SER A 163 -15.98 -4.39 14.58
C SER A 163 -14.52 -4.75 14.85
N GLY A 164 -14.04 -5.88 14.32
CA GLY A 164 -12.64 -6.28 14.40
C GLY A 164 -11.66 -5.33 13.72
N LEU A 165 -12.14 -4.48 12.79
CA LEU A 165 -11.32 -3.43 12.20
C LEU A 165 -10.86 -2.38 13.23
N VAL A 166 -11.64 -2.18 14.30
CA VAL A 166 -11.27 -1.27 15.41
C VAL A 166 -10.05 -1.80 16.14
N GLU A 167 -10.06 -3.09 16.48
CA GLU A 167 -8.92 -3.72 17.14
C GLU A 167 -7.71 -3.76 16.22
N LEU A 168 -7.88 -4.20 14.98
CA LEU A 168 -6.81 -4.26 14.00
C LEU A 168 -6.11 -2.90 13.83
N THR A 169 -6.90 -1.82 13.79
CA THR A 169 -6.35 -0.45 13.69
C THR A 169 -5.65 -0.03 14.99
N SER A 170 -6.15 -0.43 16.15
CA SER A 170 -5.51 -0.16 17.44
C SER A 170 -4.13 -0.83 17.56
N ARG A 171 -3.90 -1.93 16.85
CA ARG A 171 -2.61 -2.62 16.73
C ARG A 171 -1.66 -1.98 15.72
N GLY A 172 -2.11 -0.96 14.98
CA GLY A 172 -1.27 -0.20 14.06
C GLY A 172 -1.49 -0.51 12.58
N ALA A 173 -2.49 -1.31 12.23
CA ALA A 173 -2.84 -1.55 10.84
C ALA A 173 -3.43 -0.30 10.18
N ARG A 174 -3.21 -0.20 8.88
CA ARG A 174 -3.86 0.77 7.98
C ARG A 174 -4.95 0.07 7.21
N ILE A 175 -6.17 0.58 7.29
CA ILE A 175 -7.33 -0.04 6.67
C ILE A 175 -7.67 0.67 5.37
N HIS A 176 -7.86 -0.10 4.32
CA HIS A 176 -8.35 0.34 3.03
C HIS A 176 -9.74 -0.25 2.79
N LEU A 177 -10.72 0.59 2.49
CA LEU A 177 -12.11 0.23 2.25
C LEU A 177 -12.63 0.87 0.96
N SER A 178 -13.59 0.20 0.31
CA SER A 178 -14.41 0.84 -0.75
C SER A 178 -15.80 1.17 -0.20
N ASP A 179 -16.35 2.30 -0.63
CA ASP A 179 -17.72 2.68 -0.27
C ASP A 179 -18.81 1.79 -0.91
N LYS A 180 -18.43 0.87 -1.80
CA LYS A 180 -19.38 -0.04 -2.49
C LYS A 180 -20.17 -0.93 -1.54
N ALA A 181 -19.53 -1.43 -0.49
CA ALA A 181 -20.14 -2.33 0.47
C ALA A 181 -20.63 -1.63 1.75
N LEU A 182 -20.33 -0.32 1.89
CA LEU A 182 -20.70 0.44 3.08
C LEU A 182 -22.17 0.89 3.05
N LYS A 183 -22.73 1.01 4.25
CA LYS A 183 -24.05 1.56 4.56
C LYS A 183 -23.90 2.83 5.39
N GLU A 184 -24.94 3.64 5.47
CA GLU A 184 -24.91 4.86 6.30
C GLU A 184 -24.71 4.53 7.79
N ASP A 185 -25.23 3.39 8.26
CA ASP A 185 -25.11 2.93 9.65
C ASP A 185 -23.68 2.55 10.04
N ASP A 186 -22.78 2.30 9.06
CA ASP A 186 -21.36 1.99 9.32
C ASP A 186 -20.56 3.22 9.80
N LEU A 187 -21.15 4.43 9.76
CA LEU A 187 -20.45 5.66 10.07
C LEU A 187 -19.83 5.67 11.48
N GLU A 188 -20.58 5.23 12.49
CA GLU A 188 -20.12 5.22 13.87
C GLU A 188 -18.96 4.26 14.05
N LEU A 189 -19.06 3.07 13.45
CA LEU A 189 -17.99 2.08 13.46
C LEU A 189 -16.71 2.60 12.78
N LEU A 190 -16.83 3.24 11.60
CA LEU A 190 -15.68 3.82 10.90
C LEU A 190 -15.06 4.99 11.68
N CYS A 191 -15.87 5.77 12.38
CA CYS A 191 -15.36 6.78 13.30
C CYS A 191 -14.64 6.15 14.50
N ALA A 192 -15.09 5.00 15.00
CA ALA A 192 -14.39 4.25 16.03
C ALA A 192 -13.04 3.71 15.53
N VAL A 193 -12.98 3.18 14.30
CA VAL A 193 -11.72 2.78 13.64
C VAL A 193 -10.72 3.96 13.59
N LEU A 194 -11.20 5.15 13.21
CA LEU A 194 -10.35 6.34 13.15
C LEU A 194 -9.85 6.78 14.54
N LYS A 195 -10.68 6.66 15.58
CA LYS A 195 -10.30 6.99 16.97
C LYS A 195 -9.32 5.98 17.57
N ALA A 196 -9.51 4.69 17.27
CA ALA A 196 -8.65 3.62 17.78
C ALA A 196 -7.21 3.69 17.26
N SER A 197 -7.00 4.39 16.22
CA SER A 197 -5.77 4.47 15.48
C SER A 197 -4.64 5.14 16.27
N ARG A 198 -3.48 4.49 16.37
CA ARG A 198 -2.27 5.07 16.98
C ARG A 198 -1.76 6.25 16.16
N ALA A 199 -1.10 7.22 16.80
CA ALA A 199 -0.54 8.40 16.12
C ALA A 199 0.48 7.99 15.04
N GLY A 200 0.43 8.64 13.87
CA GLY A 200 1.45 8.51 12.83
C GLY A 200 0.97 7.90 11.51
N GLY A 201 0.22 8.64 10.71
CA GLY A 201 -0.09 8.33 9.32
C GLY A 201 -1.58 8.11 9.01
N PRO A 202 -1.95 7.95 7.72
CA PRO A 202 -3.32 7.69 7.33
C PRO A 202 -3.72 6.28 7.78
N LYS A 203 -4.80 6.22 8.51
CA LYS A 203 -5.25 5.07 9.26
C LYS A 203 -6.41 4.35 8.58
N LEU A 204 -7.25 5.13 7.90
CA LEU A 204 -8.34 4.67 7.08
C LEU A 204 -8.29 5.40 5.74
N ILE A 205 -8.21 4.62 4.68
CA ILE A 205 -8.30 5.10 3.30
C ILE A 205 -9.61 4.57 2.72
N LEU A 206 -10.47 5.50 2.31
CA LEU A 206 -11.75 5.17 1.71
C LEU A 206 -11.73 5.49 0.22
N TYR A 207 -11.91 4.46 -0.60
CA TYR A 207 -12.11 4.60 -2.04
C TYR A 207 -13.57 4.96 -2.32
N VAL A 208 -13.80 6.17 -2.83
CA VAL A 208 -15.14 6.67 -3.16
C VAL A 208 -15.46 6.31 -4.60
N GLU A 209 -16.31 5.29 -4.78
CA GLU A 209 -16.68 4.70 -6.07
C GLU A 209 -18.19 4.73 -6.33
N LYS A 210 -19.00 4.39 -5.31
CA LYS A 210 -20.47 4.31 -5.37
C LYS A 210 -21.13 5.67 -5.16
N GLY A 211 -20.45 6.52 -4.40
CA GLY A 211 -20.99 7.83 -4.05
C GLY A 211 -21.88 7.81 -2.82
N MET A 212 -21.29 7.51 -1.66
CA MET A 212 -21.97 7.71 -0.37
C MET A 212 -22.41 9.17 -0.20
N PRO A 213 -23.46 9.44 0.62
CA PRO A 213 -23.91 10.79 0.89
C PRO A 213 -22.74 11.70 1.34
N VAL A 214 -22.73 12.94 0.82
CA VAL A 214 -21.65 13.89 1.13
C VAL A 214 -21.46 14.11 2.63
N ARG A 215 -22.55 14.08 3.42
CA ARG A 215 -22.52 14.22 4.88
C ARG A 215 -21.74 13.08 5.55
N PHE A 216 -21.91 11.86 5.04
CA PHE A 216 -21.15 10.67 5.51
C PHE A 216 -19.67 10.83 5.23
N LEU A 217 -19.32 11.14 3.99
CA LEU A 217 -17.93 11.33 3.57
C LEU A 217 -17.26 12.50 4.30
N GLN A 218 -18.00 13.61 4.52
CA GLN A 218 -17.49 14.77 5.24
C GLN A 218 -17.15 14.42 6.69
N LYS A 219 -18.03 13.71 7.40
CA LYS A 219 -17.77 13.28 8.78
C LYS A 219 -16.53 12.40 8.89
N LEU A 220 -16.35 11.44 7.97
CA LEU A 220 -15.13 10.61 7.94
C LEU A 220 -13.88 11.42 7.62
N PHE A 221 -13.98 12.36 6.67
CA PHE A 221 -12.87 13.25 6.34
C PHE A 221 -12.47 14.10 7.53
N ASP A 222 -13.42 14.69 8.24
CA ASP A 222 -13.17 15.52 9.43
C ASP A 222 -12.60 14.69 10.60
N ALA A 223 -13.03 13.43 10.73
CA ALA A 223 -12.47 12.47 11.68
C ALA A 223 -11.06 11.98 11.32
N GLY A 224 -10.53 12.34 10.14
CA GLY A 224 -9.16 12.02 9.73
C GLY A 224 -8.99 10.97 8.64
N ALA A 225 -10.07 10.44 8.08
CA ALA A 225 -9.98 9.53 6.95
C ALA A 225 -9.35 10.20 5.72
N THR A 226 -8.63 9.42 4.92
CA THR A 226 -8.20 9.83 3.59
C THR A 226 -9.20 9.32 2.57
N LEU A 227 -9.81 10.25 1.83
CA LEU A 227 -10.76 9.90 0.78
C LEU A 227 -10.08 9.93 -0.59
N LEU A 228 -10.24 8.84 -1.35
CA LEU A 228 -9.74 8.71 -2.72
C LEU A 228 -10.91 8.56 -3.68
N PHE A 229 -11.18 9.60 -4.43
CA PHE A 229 -12.23 9.61 -5.45
C PHE A 229 -11.70 8.93 -6.72
N LYS A 230 -12.25 7.78 -7.10
CA LYS A 230 -11.91 7.12 -8.36
C LYS A 230 -12.35 7.92 -9.58
N ARG A 231 -13.44 8.69 -9.45
CA ARG A 231 -13.94 9.60 -10.49
C ARG A 231 -14.21 10.95 -9.86
N PRO A 232 -13.81 12.05 -10.52
CA PRO A 232 -14.18 13.38 -10.04
C PRO A 232 -15.70 13.54 -10.07
N PRO A 233 -16.30 14.25 -9.10
CA PRO A 233 -17.72 14.58 -9.13
C PRO A 233 -18.09 15.35 -10.41
N HIS A 234 -19.28 15.07 -10.96
CA HIS A 234 -19.77 15.74 -12.17
C HIS A 234 -19.86 17.26 -12.00
N ASP A 235 -20.35 17.71 -10.85
CA ASP A 235 -20.37 19.13 -10.49
C ASP A 235 -19.25 19.45 -9.49
N ARG A 236 -18.23 20.14 -9.99
CA ARG A 236 -17.09 20.59 -9.18
C ARG A 236 -17.43 21.74 -8.21
N ARG A 237 -18.57 22.41 -8.39
CA ARG A 237 -19.05 23.49 -7.50
C ARG A 237 -19.95 22.97 -6.38
N SER A 238 -20.37 21.70 -6.46
CA SER A 238 -21.15 21.07 -5.40
C SER A 238 -20.32 20.85 -4.12
N LEU A 239 -21.00 20.59 -3.01
CA LEU A 239 -20.35 20.18 -1.75
C LEU A 239 -19.47 18.96 -1.92
N MET A 240 -19.86 18.01 -2.77
CA MET A 240 -19.04 16.83 -3.10
C MET A 240 -17.77 17.24 -3.85
N GLY A 241 -17.85 18.17 -4.79
CA GLY A 241 -16.70 18.68 -5.52
C GLY A 241 -15.74 19.47 -4.63
N GLU A 242 -16.26 20.18 -3.63
CA GLU A 242 -15.43 20.85 -2.62
C GLU A 242 -14.71 19.84 -1.74
N LEU A 243 -15.41 18.80 -1.27
CA LEU A 243 -14.83 17.73 -0.47
C LEU A 243 -13.74 16.98 -1.24
N GLU A 244 -13.95 16.66 -2.53
CA GLU A 244 -12.96 16.02 -3.39
C GLU A 244 -11.67 16.86 -3.47
N ARG A 245 -11.78 18.17 -3.69
CA ARG A 245 -10.60 19.06 -3.74
C ARG A 245 -9.83 19.08 -2.42
N LYS A 246 -10.53 19.12 -1.28
CA LYS A 246 -9.91 19.06 0.06
C LYS A 246 -9.22 17.70 0.28
N ALA A 247 -9.91 16.62 -0.09
CA ALA A 247 -9.40 15.25 0.02
C ALA A 247 -8.13 15.07 -0.84
N ARG A 248 -8.17 15.52 -2.09
CA ARG A 248 -7.03 15.48 -3.00
C ARG A 248 -5.80 16.20 -2.45
N ARG A 249 -5.98 17.40 -1.88
CA ARG A 249 -4.87 18.13 -1.24
C ARG A 249 -4.26 17.38 -0.05
N ARG A 250 -5.10 16.67 0.73
CA ARG A 250 -4.64 15.84 1.85
C ARG A 250 -3.91 14.59 1.35
N SER A 251 -4.39 13.95 0.30
CA SER A 251 -3.82 12.72 -0.25
C SER A 251 -2.45 12.91 -0.91
N LEU A 252 -2.13 14.11 -1.39
CA LEU A 252 -0.86 14.43 -2.01
C LEU A 252 0.28 14.72 -1.00
N ARG A 253 0.05 14.53 0.31
CA ARG A 253 1.12 14.72 1.31
C ARG A 253 2.16 13.61 1.18
N PRO A 254 3.46 13.94 1.26
CA PRO A 254 4.53 12.95 1.26
C PRO A 254 4.33 11.88 2.33
N GLY A 255 4.60 10.63 2.01
CA GLY A 255 4.45 9.50 2.92
C GLY A 255 3.05 8.87 2.96
N THR A 256 2.11 9.34 2.15
CA THR A 256 0.83 8.68 1.94
C THR A 256 1.04 7.60 0.88
N TYR A 257 1.11 6.35 1.32
CA TYR A 257 1.34 5.22 0.43
C TYR A 257 0.03 4.74 -0.15
N TYR A 258 -0.18 5.04 -1.41
CA TYR A 258 -1.20 4.39 -2.21
C TYR A 258 -0.52 3.29 -2.98
N LEU A 259 -0.49 2.10 -2.41
CA LEU A 259 -0.21 0.99 -3.30
C LEU A 259 -1.38 0.92 -4.25
N HIS A 260 -1.02 1.09 -5.50
CA HIS A 260 -1.96 1.16 -6.57
C HIS A 260 -3.02 0.09 -6.40
N ALA A 261 -4.24 0.55 -6.23
CA ALA A 261 -5.43 -0.28 -6.17
C ALA A 261 -5.50 -1.30 -7.33
N THR A 262 -4.79 -1.03 -8.41
CA THR A 262 -4.62 -1.94 -9.55
C THR A 262 -3.94 -3.26 -9.20
N PHE A 263 -3.18 -3.36 -8.11
CA PHE A 263 -2.59 -4.62 -7.66
C PHE A 263 -3.56 -5.48 -6.86
N LEU A 264 -4.56 -4.86 -6.24
CA LEU A 264 -5.45 -5.48 -5.25
C LEU A 264 -6.93 -5.36 -5.60
N LEU A 265 -7.27 -4.62 -6.61
CA LEU A 265 -8.60 -4.46 -7.17
C LEU A 265 -8.68 -5.07 -8.54
#